data_e3578755cae242c6877760f9d7484f60
#
_entry.id   e3578755cae242c6877760f9d7484f60
#
_cell.length_a   1.000
_cell.length_b   1.000
_cell.length_c   1.000
_cell.angle_alpha   90.00
_cell.angle_beta   90.00
_cell.angle_gamma   90.00
#
_symmetry.space_group_name_H-M   'P 1'
#
loop_
_entity.id
_entity.type
_entity.pdbx_description
1 polymer ?
#
loop_
_entity_poly.entity_id
_entity_poly.type
_entity_poly.pdbx_seq_one_letter_code
_entity_poly.pdbx_strand_id
1 'polypeptide(L)'
;MSTKLKTTLAFTKNLLTTGAFTETSKNVEKEITRFISLDTSKLVVEFGMGHGNLTREILKNMCPESKLISFEVNKDFCSYVGDTISDNRLTIINDSAVNFSKYLDEKVDNFISSIPFSFLTKEETSIILNEAYTSLKSNSYFSQVLYTRFNFKKFQKIFDDNEIINLGSFPTEYIYHCRKTS
;
A
#
# COMPACT_ATOMS: atom_id res chain seq x y z
N MET A 1 5.61 -21.63 -12.59
CA MET A 1 4.91 -20.33 -12.49
C MET A 1 3.43 -20.57 -12.65
N SER A 2 2.62 -20.33 -11.61
CA SER A 2 1.17 -20.56 -11.64
C SER A 2 0.50 -19.68 -12.70
N THR A 3 -0.49 -20.23 -13.39
CA THR A 3 -1.31 -19.54 -14.41
C THR A 3 -1.90 -18.23 -13.87
N LYS A 4 -2.21 -18.17 -12.58
CA LYS A 4 -2.73 -16.98 -11.86
C LYS A 4 -1.71 -15.82 -11.80
N LEU A 5 -0.43 -16.10 -11.60
CA LEU A 5 0.62 -15.06 -11.60
C LEU A 5 0.79 -14.43 -12.99
N LYS A 6 0.61 -15.21 -14.05
CA LYS A 6 0.63 -14.71 -15.44
C LYS A 6 -0.57 -13.79 -15.73
N THR A 7 -1.73 -14.03 -15.13
CA THR A 7 -2.92 -13.19 -15.30
C THR A 7 -2.75 -11.85 -14.59
N THR A 8 -2.18 -11.82 -13.40
CA THR A 8 -1.91 -10.58 -12.65
C THR A 8 -0.84 -9.73 -13.36
N LEU A 9 0.25 -10.35 -13.84
CA LEU A 9 1.29 -9.67 -14.62
C LEU A 9 0.79 -9.17 -16.00
N ALA A 10 -0.03 -9.95 -16.70
CA ALA A 10 -0.64 -9.51 -17.97
C ALA A 10 -1.64 -8.37 -17.74
N PHE A 11 -2.31 -8.37 -16.60
CA PHE A 11 -3.28 -7.35 -16.25
C PHE A 11 -2.60 -6.02 -15.85
N THR A 12 -1.52 -6.07 -15.06
CA THR A 12 -0.69 -4.87 -14.77
C THR A 12 -0.11 -4.28 -16.06
N LYS A 13 0.32 -5.13 -16.99
CA LYS A 13 0.82 -4.68 -18.29
C LYS A 13 -0.28 -4.01 -19.14
N ASN A 14 -1.49 -4.53 -19.14
CA ASN A 14 -2.65 -3.92 -19.84
C ASN A 14 -3.13 -2.62 -19.18
N LEU A 15 -3.10 -2.50 -17.86
CA LEU A 15 -3.42 -1.26 -17.14
C LEU A 15 -2.41 -0.15 -17.43
N LEU A 16 -1.13 -0.49 -17.59
CA LEU A 16 -0.07 0.44 -17.99
C LEU A 16 -0.28 0.98 -19.43
N THR A 17 -0.78 0.12 -20.34
CA THR A 17 -1.05 0.52 -21.73
C THR A 17 -2.34 1.31 -21.91
N THR A 18 -3.28 1.20 -20.96
CA THR A 18 -4.57 1.93 -21.00
C THR A 18 -4.55 3.27 -20.27
N GLY A 19 -3.41 3.67 -19.67
CA GLY A 19 -3.30 4.92 -18.92
C GLY A 19 -4.16 4.97 -17.65
N ALA A 20 -4.71 3.82 -17.23
CA ALA A 20 -5.62 3.71 -16.08
C ALA A 20 -4.89 3.81 -14.72
N PHE A 21 -3.56 3.73 -14.70
CA PHE A 21 -2.74 4.18 -13.58
C PHE A 21 -2.26 5.59 -13.87
N THR A 22 -3.14 6.55 -13.66
CA THR A 22 -2.72 7.94 -13.47
C THR A 22 -1.82 7.99 -12.23
N GLU A 23 -0.76 8.79 -12.31
CA GLU A 23 0.02 9.14 -11.13
C GLU A 23 -0.93 9.53 -10.01
N THR A 24 -0.68 9.01 -8.80
CA THR A 24 -1.47 9.37 -7.62
C THR A 24 -1.48 10.90 -7.50
N SER A 25 -2.66 11.48 -7.36
CA SER A 25 -2.76 12.94 -7.22
C SER A 25 -2.05 13.39 -5.93
N LYS A 26 -1.54 14.62 -5.91
CA LYS A 26 -0.90 15.18 -4.70
C LYS A 26 -1.83 15.18 -3.48
N ASN A 27 -3.15 15.28 -3.70
CA ASN A 27 -4.13 15.18 -2.63
C ASN A 27 -4.22 13.77 -2.06
N VAL A 28 -4.14 12.74 -2.93
CA VAL A 28 -4.07 11.32 -2.51
C VAL A 28 -2.79 11.07 -1.71
N GLU A 29 -1.63 11.48 -2.24
CA GLU A 29 -0.34 11.28 -1.59
C GLU A 29 -0.33 11.87 -0.18
N LYS A 30 -0.81 13.10 -0.04
CA LYS A 30 -0.89 13.80 1.25
C LYS A 30 -1.88 13.14 2.21
N GLU A 31 -3.06 12.78 1.74
CA GLU A 31 -4.10 12.21 2.60
C GLU A 31 -3.73 10.80 3.05
N ILE A 32 -3.26 9.94 2.15
CA ILE A 32 -2.96 8.54 2.49
C ILE A 32 -1.81 8.39 3.48
N THR A 33 -0.89 9.37 3.52
CA THR A 33 0.25 9.42 4.45
C THR A 33 -0.04 10.16 5.76
N ARG A 34 -1.26 10.68 5.95
CA ARG A 34 -1.67 11.55 7.08
C ARG A 34 -1.32 10.98 8.46
N PHE A 35 -1.35 9.66 8.61
CA PHE A 35 -1.09 8.99 9.89
C PHE A 35 0.33 8.48 10.06
N ILE A 36 1.23 8.77 9.12
CA ILE A 36 2.66 8.54 9.33
C ILE A 36 3.18 9.64 10.25
N SER A 37 3.84 9.27 11.33
CA SER A 37 4.40 10.20 12.29
C SER A 37 5.90 10.35 12.09
N LEU A 38 6.37 11.58 11.93
CA LEU A 38 7.80 11.92 11.85
C LEU A 38 8.58 11.56 13.13
N ASP A 39 7.89 11.43 14.26
CA ASP A 39 8.54 11.19 15.56
C ASP A 39 8.48 9.73 15.99
N THR A 40 7.42 9.00 15.61
CA THR A 40 7.11 7.70 16.21
C THR A 40 7.03 6.53 15.23
N SER A 41 6.75 6.77 13.93
CA SER A 41 6.68 5.69 12.95
C SER A 41 8.09 5.16 12.63
N LYS A 42 8.38 3.92 13.06
CA LYS A 42 9.68 3.26 12.85
C LYS A 42 9.68 2.30 11.67
N LEU A 43 8.58 1.59 11.44
CA LEU A 43 8.41 0.68 10.32
C LEU A 43 7.13 1.01 9.56
N VAL A 44 7.27 1.37 8.28
CA VAL A 44 6.17 1.56 7.34
C VAL A 44 6.27 0.50 6.25
N VAL A 45 5.14 -0.05 5.84
CA VAL A 45 5.06 -1.02 4.74
C VAL A 45 4.19 -0.44 3.64
N GLU A 46 4.69 -0.47 2.41
CA GLU A 46 3.97 -0.03 1.21
C GLU A 46 3.61 -1.22 0.32
N PHE A 47 2.36 -1.28 -0.14
CA PHE A 47 1.90 -2.25 -1.13
C PHE A 47 1.59 -1.57 -2.47
N GLY A 48 2.35 -1.93 -3.50
CA GLY A 48 2.20 -1.40 -4.85
C GLY A 48 2.89 -0.06 -5.04
N MET A 49 4.23 -0.05 -5.07
CA MET A 49 4.97 1.21 -5.20
C MET A 49 4.94 1.83 -6.62
N GLY A 50 4.66 1.02 -7.67
CA GLY A 50 4.61 1.49 -9.05
C GLY A 50 5.84 2.31 -9.44
N HIS A 51 5.65 3.55 -9.90
CA HIS A 51 6.74 4.49 -10.24
C HIS A 51 7.35 5.22 -9.03
N GLY A 52 6.92 4.90 -7.82
CA GLY A 52 7.51 5.43 -6.59
C GLY A 52 7.04 6.85 -6.20
N ASN A 53 5.95 7.35 -6.75
CA ASN A 53 5.41 8.66 -6.36
C ASN A 53 4.97 8.64 -4.90
N LEU A 54 4.20 7.63 -4.53
CA LEU A 54 3.76 7.45 -3.15
C LEU A 54 4.93 7.08 -2.23
N THR A 55 5.88 6.25 -2.70
CA THR A 55 7.11 5.91 -1.98
C THR A 55 7.89 7.18 -1.56
N ARG A 56 8.04 8.14 -2.47
CA ARG A 56 8.71 9.44 -2.17
C ARG A 56 7.95 10.24 -1.11
N GLU A 57 6.62 10.27 -1.18
CA GLU A 57 5.83 10.99 -0.17
C GLU A 57 5.86 10.29 1.19
N ILE A 58 5.85 8.96 1.23
CA ILE A 58 6.04 8.18 2.46
C ILE A 58 7.38 8.53 3.10
N LEU A 59 8.49 8.43 2.35
CA LEU A 59 9.84 8.72 2.85
C LEU A 59 9.98 10.14 3.38
N LYS A 60 9.31 11.11 2.77
CA LYS A 60 9.28 12.51 3.23
C LYS A 60 8.59 12.68 4.58
N ASN A 61 7.59 11.84 4.87
CA ASN A 61 6.79 11.90 6.11
C ASN A 61 7.30 10.95 7.20
N MET A 62 8.39 10.20 6.96
CA MET A 62 8.99 9.28 7.92
C MET A 62 10.18 9.90 8.65
N CYS A 63 10.43 9.47 9.89
CA CYS A 63 11.61 9.90 10.62
C CYS A 63 12.92 9.33 10.01
N PRO A 64 14.09 9.97 10.26
CA PRO A 64 15.36 9.56 9.65
C PRO A 64 15.80 8.12 9.96
N GLU A 65 15.44 7.60 11.15
CA GLU A 65 15.84 6.26 11.62
C GLU A 65 14.80 5.18 11.33
N SER A 66 13.75 5.52 10.58
CA SER A 66 12.70 4.56 10.22
C SER A 66 13.07 3.70 9.02
N LYS A 67 12.29 2.65 8.81
CA LYS A 67 12.41 1.74 7.66
C LYS A 67 11.13 1.77 6.83
N LEU A 68 11.27 1.77 5.51
CA LEU A 68 10.20 1.56 4.55
C LEU A 68 10.45 0.26 3.79
N ILE A 69 9.51 -0.68 3.86
CA ILE A 69 9.52 -1.89 3.05
C ILE A 69 8.42 -1.77 1.99
N SER A 70 8.81 -1.66 0.72
CA SER A 70 7.90 -1.49 -0.40
C SER A 70 7.81 -2.74 -1.26
N PHE A 71 6.60 -3.26 -1.44
CA PHE A 71 6.31 -4.45 -2.23
C PHE A 71 5.78 -4.08 -3.61
N GLU A 72 6.34 -4.70 -4.64
CA GLU A 72 5.89 -4.55 -6.02
C GLU A 72 6.13 -5.86 -6.79
N VAL A 73 5.11 -6.30 -7.54
CA VAL A 73 5.20 -7.54 -8.34
C VAL A 73 5.88 -7.34 -9.69
N ASN A 74 5.87 -6.10 -10.20
CA ASN A 74 6.49 -5.75 -11.47
C ASN A 74 7.97 -5.42 -11.26
N LYS A 75 8.85 -6.28 -11.80
CA LYS A 75 10.30 -6.13 -11.70
C LYS A 75 10.81 -4.83 -12.34
N ASP A 76 10.17 -4.36 -13.41
CA ASP A 76 10.61 -3.14 -14.12
C ASP A 76 10.36 -1.90 -13.22
N PHE A 77 9.27 -1.88 -12.46
CA PHE A 77 9.03 -0.84 -11.45
C PHE A 77 10.02 -0.93 -10.30
N CYS A 78 10.33 -2.15 -9.81
CA CYS A 78 11.35 -2.32 -8.77
C CYS A 78 12.70 -1.75 -9.22
N SER A 79 13.12 -2.05 -10.45
CA SER A 79 14.36 -1.52 -11.02
C SER A 79 14.30 0.00 -11.15
N TYR A 80 13.22 0.53 -11.74
CA TYR A 80 13.05 1.97 -11.92
C TYR A 80 13.10 2.74 -10.58
N VAL A 81 12.41 2.25 -9.57
CA VAL A 81 12.41 2.89 -8.24
C VAL A 81 13.79 2.79 -7.60
N GLY A 82 14.46 1.63 -7.68
CA GLY A 82 15.83 1.46 -7.18
C GLY A 82 16.85 2.40 -7.84
N ASP A 83 16.66 2.71 -9.13
CA ASP A 83 17.55 3.62 -9.89
C ASP A 83 17.23 5.10 -9.61
N THR A 84 16.00 5.43 -9.20
CA THR A 84 15.51 6.83 -9.12
C THR A 84 15.27 7.33 -7.69
N ILE A 85 15.25 6.45 -6.69
CA ILE A 85 15.12 6.81 -5.27
C ILE A 85 16.33 6.29 -4.52
N SER A 86 17.22 7.21 -4.13
CA SER A 86 18.39 6.90 -3.30
C SER A 86 18.08 7.29 -1.85
N ASP A 87 17.53 6.35 -1.07
CA ASP A 87 17.21 6.55 0.34
C ASP A 87 17.53 5.26 1.10
N ASN A 88 18.41 5.34 2.11
CA ASN A 88 18.86 4.19 2.89
C ASN A 88 17.78 3.54 3.77
N ARG A 89 16.66 4.23 3.96
CA ARG A 89 15.49 3.70 4.68
C ARG A 89 14.62 2.79 3.82
N LEU A 90 14.75 2.86 2.48
CA LEU A 90 13.94 2.10 1.53
C LEU A 90 14.50 0.71 1.29
N THR A 91 13.66 -0.30 1.48
CA THR A 91 13.89 -1.69 1.06
C THR A 91 12.82 -2.08 0.03
N ILE A 92 13.25 -2.41 -1.18
CA ILE A 92 12.36 -2.82 -2.28
C ILE A 92 12.28 -4.34 -2.31
N ILE A 93 11.06 -4.88 -2.27
CA ILE A 93 10.79 -6.31 -2.34
C ILE A 93 9.99 -6.62 -3.61
N ASN A 94 10.61 -7.36 -4.53
CA ASN A 94 9.93 -7.83 -5.74
C ASN A 94 9.13 -9.11 -5.43
N ASP A 95 8.03 -8.97 -4.71
CA ASP A 95 7.11 -10.06 -4.37
C ASP A 95 5.68 -9.53 -4.25
N SER A 96 4.73 -10.46 -4.15
CA SER A 96 3.33 -10.15 -3.90
C SER A 96 3.12 -9.69 -2.46
N ALA A 97 2.25 -8.69 -2.27
CA ALA A 97 1.77 -8.28 -0.95
C ALA A 97 1.15 -9.44 -0.12
N VAL A 98 0.72 -10.54 -0.75
CA VAL A 98 0.26 -11.75 -0.06
C VAL A 98 1.35 -12.40 0.78
N ASN A 99 2.61 -12.17 0.45
CA ASN A 99 3.77 -12.76 1.13
C ASN A 99 4.45 -11.82 2.15
N PHE A 100 3.92 -10.62 2.34
CA PHE A 100 4.63 -9.56 3.07
C PHE A 100 5.06 -9.95 4.49
N SER A 101 4.26 -10.74 5.19
CA SER A 101 4.53 -11.15 6.57
C SER A 101 5.82 -11.93 6.74
N LYS A 102 6.29 -12.61 5.68
CA LYS A 102 7.57 -13.34 5.68
C LYS A 102 8.81 -12.43 5.76
N TYR A 103 8.64 -11.14 5.50
CA TYR A 103 9.70 -10.14 5.46
C TYR A 103 9.68 -9.22 6.69
N LEU A 104 8.77 -9.48 7.64
CA LEU A 104 8.65 -8.68 8.86
C LEU A 104 9.28 -9.43 10.05
N ASP A 105 10.10 -8.72 10.78
CA ASP A 105 10.70 -9.15 12.05
C ASP A 105 10.16 -8.36 13.27
N GLU A 106 9.37 -7.30 13.01
CA GLU A 106 8.76 -6.45 14.02
C GLU A 106 7.34 -6.01 13.65
N LYS A 107 6.64 -5.36 14.60
CA LYS A 107 5.31 -4.80 14.36
C LYS A 107 5.39 -3.52 13.54
N VAL A 108 4.40 -3.33 12.68
CA VAL A 108 4.31 -2.23 11.70
C VAL A 108 3.57 -1.05 12.30
N ASP A 109 4.08 0.16 12.09
CA ASP A 109 3.42 1.40 12.49
C ASP A 109 2.33 1.81 11.48
N ASN A 110 2.62 1.70 10.18
CA ASN A 110 1.66 2.07 9.15
C ASN A 110 1.77 1.14 7.94
N PHE A 111 0.63 0.68 7.43
CA PHE A 111 0.51 0.15 6.07
C PHE A 111 -0.06 1.22 5.15
N ILE A 112 0.59 1.43 4.01
CA ILE A 112 0.14 2.30 2.93
C ILE A 112 -0.04 1.44 1.69
N SER A 113 -1.23 1.45 1.10
CA SER A 113 -1.54 0.54 0.00
C SER A 113 -2.22 1.24 -1.16
N SER A 114 -1.69 0.99 -2.35
CA SER A 114 -2.29 1.41 -3.63
C SER A 114 -2.66 0.23 -4.53
N ILE A 115 -2.54 -1.02 -4.03
CA ILE A 115 -2.94 -2.19 -4.81
C ILE A 115 -4.44 -2.23 -5.05
N PRO A 116 -4.88 -2.61 -6.25
CA PRO A 116 -6.30 -2.66 -6.57
C PRO A 116 -6.96 -3.94 -6.03
N PHE A 117 -7.54 -3.89 -4.84
CA PHE A 117 -8.20 -5.02 -4.17
C PHE A 117 -9.33 -5.69 -4.97
N SER A 118 -9.86 -5.00 -5.99
CA SER A 118 -10.86 -5.58 -6.90
C SER A 118 -10.29 -6.70 -7.80
N PHE A 119 -8.97 -6.77 -7.96
CA PHE A 119 -8.31 -7.80 -8.78
C PHE A 119 -7.74 -8.95 -7.96
N LEU A 120 -7.75 -8.83 -6.65
CA LEU A 120 -7.37 -9.91 -5.75
C LEU A 120 -8.52 -10.90 -5.59
N THR A 121 -8.18 -12.17 -5.41
CA THR A 121 -9.16 -13.17 -4.98
C THR A 121 -9.66 -12.85 -3.56
N LYS A 122 -10.74 -13.51 -3.14
CA LYS A 122 -11.24 -13.37 -1.77
C LYS A 122 -10.21 -13.87 -0.75
N GLU A 123 -9.51 -14.94 -1.08
CA GLU A 123 -8.46 -15.54 -0.27
C GLU A 123 -7.27 -14.59 -0.11
N GLU A 124 -6.73 -14.05 -1.21
CA GLU A 124 -5.62 -13.09 -1.19
C GLU A 124 -6.00 -11.82 -0.40
N THR A 125 -7.21 -11.28 -0.64
CA THR A 125 -7.73 -10.14 0.14
C THR A 125 -7.77 -10.46 1.64
N SER A 126 -8.29 -11.65 2.01
CA SER A 126 -8.39 -12.06 3.40
C SER A 126 -7.02 -12.23 4.05
N ILE A 127 -6.07 -12.85 3.36
CA ILE A 127 -4.69 -13.02 3.86
C ILE A 127 -4.07 -11.65 4.14
N ILE A 128 -4.06 -10.76 3.13
CA ILE A 128 -3.42 -9.43 3.27
C ILE A 128 -4.04 -8.66 4.45
N LEU A 129 -5.36 -8.57 4.53
CA LEU A 129 -6.00 -7.73 5.55
C LEU A 129 -5.88 -8.31 6.96
N ASN A 130 -6.01 -9.64 7.14
CA ASN A 130 -5.88 -10.26 8.47
C ASN A 130 -4.42 -10.24 8.94
N GLU A 131 -3.46 -10.54 8.07
CA GLU A 131 -2.05 -10.49 8.43
C GLU A 131 -1.60 -9.06 8.68
N ALA A 132 -2.09 -8.06 7.91
CA ALA A 132 -1.81 -6.65 8.17
C ALA A 132 -2.36 -6.22 9.54
N TYR A 133 -3.62 -6.56 9.85
CA TYR A 133 -4.19 -6.27 11.17
C TYR A 133 -3.36 -6.90 12.29
N THR A 134 -2.96 -8.16 12.12
CA THR A 134 -2.14 -8.87 13.11
C THR A 134 -0.76 -8.22 13.27
N SER A 135 -0.16 -7.76 12.17
CA SER A 135 1.18 -7.15 12.16
C SER A 135 1.21 -5.71 12.65
N LEU A 136 0.09 -4.98 12.60
CA LEU A 136 0.01 -3.61 13.09
C LEU A 136 0.25 -3.52 14.61
N LYS A 137 0.90 -2.46 15.04
CA LYS A 137 0.90 -2.01 16.44
C LYS A 137 -0.48 -1.52 16.85
N SER A 138 -0.76 -1.48 18.15
CA SER A 138 -1.96 -0.83 18.67
C SER A 138 -1.98 0.65 18.30
N ASN A 139 -3.15 1.17 18.03
CA ASN A 139 -3.39 2.55 17.59
C ASN A 139 -2.75 2.94 16.25
N SER A 140 -2.45 1.95 15.39
CA SER A 140 -1.82 2.11 14.09
C SER A 140 -2.81 1.90 12.94
N TYR A 141 -2.41 2.31 11.73
CA TYR A 141 -3.31 2.43 10.60
C TYR A 141 -2.88 1.59 9.39
N PHE A 142 -3.89 1.04 8.71
CA PHE A 142 -3.81 0.57 7.34
C PHE A 142 -4.56 1.57 6.45
N SER A 143 -3.83 2.25 5.57
CA SER A 143 -4.38 3.26 4.65
C SER A 143 -4.38 2.73 3.22
N GLN A 144 -5.54 2.81 2.53
CA GLN A 144 -5.73 2.27 1.18
C GLN A 144 -6.38 3.29 0.26
N VAL A 145 -5.82 3.48 -0.95
CA VAL A 145 -6.48 4.23 -2.02
C VAL A 145 -7.25 3.29 -2.94
N LEU A 146 -8.51 3.61 -3.22
CA LEU A 146 -9.37 2.88 -4.15
C LEU A 146 -10.27 3.84 -4.95
N TYR A 147 -10.71 3.39 -6.12
CA TYR A 147 -11.62 4.15 -6.99
C TYR A 147 -13.09 3.78 -6.76
N THR A 148 -13.40 2.93 -5.78
CA THR A 148 -14.75 2.47 -5.48
C THR A 148 -14.94 2.25 -3.98
N ARG A 149 -16.18 2.38 -3.49
CA ARG A 149 -16.56 2.10 -2.09
C ARG A 149 -16.92 0.63 -1.83
N PHE A 150 -17.02 -0.20 -2.87
CA PHE A 150 -17.54 -1.58 -2.73
C PHE A 150 -16.68 -2.46 -1.82
N ASN A 151 -15.38 -2.22 -1.75
CA ASN A 151 -14.47 -3.00 -0.92
C ASN A 151 -14.44 -2.54 0.55
N PHE A 152 -14.99 -1.36 0.88
CA PHE A 152 -14.89 -0.80 2.24
C PHE A 152 -15.42 -1.75 3.32
N LYS A 153 -16.52 -2.44 3.07
CA LYS A 153 -17.08 -3.42 4.00
C LYS A 153 -16.13 -4.58 4.35
N LYS A 154 -15.17 -4.90 3.49
CA LYS A 154 -14.17 -5.94 3.77
C LYS A 154 -13.19 -5.46 4.86
N PHE A 155 -12.78 -4.20 4.77
CA PHE A 155 -11.90 -3.57 5.75
C PHE A 155 -12.62 -3.41 7.10
N GLN A 156 -13.86 -2.92 7.09
CA GLN A 156 -14.68 -2.73 8.30
C GLN A 156 -14.93 -4.01 9.11
N LYS A 157 -14.82 -5.19 8.48
CA LYS A 157 -14.97 -6.47 9.17
C LYS A 157 -13.73 -6.90 9.96
N ILE A 158 -12.58 -6.27 9.70
CA ILE A 158 -11.29 -6.70 10.22
C ILE A 158 -10.72 -5.64 11.15
N PHE A 159 -10.81 -4.36 10.78
CA PHE A 159 -10.26 -3.26 11.57
C PHE A 159 -11.31 -2.68 12.52
N ASP A 160 -10.84 -2.22 13.69
CA ASP A 160 -11.70 -1.79 14.80
C ASP A 160 -12.39 -0.46 14.51
N ASP A 161 -11.69 0.47 13.87
CA ASP A 161 -12.19 1.78 13.49
C ASP A 161 -11.86 2.10 12.04
N ASN A 162 -12.79 2.73 11.31
CA ASN A 162 -12.66 2.87 9.86
C ASN A 162 -13.23 4.20 9.38
N GLU A 163 -12.42 4.96 8.68
CA GLU A 163 -12.78 6.21 8.02
C GLU A 163 -12.67 6.07 6.50
N ILE A 164 -13.56 6.71 5.76
CA ILE A 164 -13.49 6.84 4.30
C ILE A 164 -13.52 8.31 3.90
N ILE A 165 -12.49 8.74 3.21
CA ILE A 165 -12.36 10.10 2.66
C ILE A 165 -12.63 10.06 1.16
N ASN A 166 -13.50 10.94 0.68
CA ASN A 166 -13.73 11.18 -0.75
C ASN A 166 -12.98 12.44 -1.15
N LEU A 167 -12.03 12.33 -2.06
CA LEU A 167 -11.20 13.46 -2.49
C LEU A 167 -11.83 14.33 -3.58
N GLY A 168 -13.03 13.97 -4.07
CA GLY A 168 -13.75 14.76 -5.06
C GLY A 168 -13.08 14.85 -6.45
N SER A 169 -12.10 13.99 -6.71
CA SER A 169 -11.37 13.91 -7.99
C SER A 169 -12.20 13.22 -9.09
N PHE A 170 -11.72 13.32 -10.34
CA PHE A 170 -12.23 12.52 -11.44
C PHE A 170 -11.06 11.77 -12.14
N PRO A 171 -11.04 10.44 -12.16
CA PRO A 171 -12.01 9.53 -11.50
C PRO A 171 -12.01 9.71 -9.97
N THR A 172 -13.15 9.41 -9.33
CA THR A 172 -13.29 9.58 -7.88
C THR A 172 -12.33 8.68 -7.12
N GLU A 173 -11.51 9.27 -6.27
CA GLU A 173 -10.56 8.59 -5.39
C GLU A 173 -11.08 8.59 -3.97
N TYR A 174 -11.03 7.42 -3.33
CA TYR A 174 -11.36 7.23 -1.93
C TYR A 174 -10.14 6.76 -1.18
N ILE A 175 -9.89 7.35 -0.01
CA ILE A 175 -8.90 6.85 0.93
C ILE A 175 -9.64 6.17 2.08
N TYR A 176 -9.26 4.94 2.39
CA TYR A 176 -9.72 4.21 3.56
C TYR A 176 -8.62 4.25 4.60
N HIS A 177 -8.93 4.80 5.78
CA HIS A 177 -8.06 4.69 6.94
C HIS A 177 -8.69 3.71 7.92
N CYS A 178 -8.02 2.61 8.13
CA CYS A 178 -8.50 1.50 8.93
C CYS A 178 -7.56 1.33 10.13
N ARG A 179 -8.08 1.53 11.35
CA ARG A 179 -7.30 1.56 12.58
C ARG A 179 -7.43 0.26 13.35
N LYS A 180 -6.31 -0.21 13.89
CA LYS A 180 -6.26 -1.17 14.97
C LYS A 180 -6.18 -0.41 16.29
N THR A 181 -7.11 -0.64 17.22
CA THR A 181 -7.17 0.08 18.50
C THR A 181 -6.50 -0.66 19.66
N SER A 182 -6.39 -1.99 19.59
CA SER A 182 -5.86 -2.86 20.66
C SER A 182 -4.81 -3.85 20.16
#